data_c8dced4f0243f3af5e416ddc72175ee1
#
_entry.id   c8dced4f0243f3af5e416ddc72175ee1
#
_cell.length_a   1.000
_cell.length_b   1.000
_cell.length_c   1.000
_cell.angle_alpha   90.00
_cell.angle_beta   90.00
_cell.angle_gamma   90.00
#
_symmetry.space_group_name_H-M   'P 1'
#
loop_
_entity.id
_entity.type
_entity.pdbx_description
1 polymer ?
#
loop_
_entity_poly.entity_id
_entity_poly.type
_entity_poly.pdbx_seq_one_letter_code
_entity_poly.pdbx_strand_id
1 'polypeptide(L)'
;PNPTHFADLTGLGGGFLSALSTQVIGNSDFYNGAFPAEYSNALSGIFDMQIRNGNNQKYEHTFQLGILGIDLASEGPISRKNGSSYILNYRFYTTSLATGNDMNLKYQDLSFKLNFPTRKAGTFSIWGIGLIDRYKPEILDRDEWETQSDRQSGNTTFDKAAGGITHKYLINADTYIRSSLAATYAKDHTEADQMTEDDKLVHVGDIRNSKWDIVFNSYLNKKFNSNHINRTGITITGLKYDLDYK
;
A
#
# COMPACT_ATOMS: atom_id res chain seq x y z
N PRO A 1 1.58 -6.00 4.00
CA PRO A 1 2.12 -6.00 2.64
C PRO A 1 2.94 -4.74 2.37
N ASN A 2 3.90 -4.83 1.44
CA ASN A 2 4.67 -3.70 0.98
C ASN A 2 3.73 -2.73 0.21
N PRO A 3 3.64 -1.44 0.57
CA PRO A 3 2.76 -0.47 -0.08
C PRO A 3 3.38 0.12 -1.35
N THR A 4 4.00 -0.72 -2.16
CA THR A 4 4.57 -0.33 -3.46
C THR A 4 4.03 -1.23 -4.57
N HIS A 5 3.86 -0.64 -5.76
CA HIS A 5 3.49 -1.38 -6.96
C HIS A 5 4.65 -2.24 -7.45
N PHE A 6 4.34 -3.42 -7.97
CA PHE A 6 5.31 -4.37 -8.50
C PHE A 6 6.42 -4.77 -7.52
N ALA A 7 6.13 -4.74 -6.20
CA ALA A 7 7.12 -4.99 -5.16
C ALA A 7 7.82 -6.35 -5.28
N ASP A 8 7.12 -7.35 -5.77
CA ASP A 8 7.59 -8.72 -5.82
C ASP A 8 8.08 -9.14 -7.22
N LEU A 9 7.92 -8.27 -8.23
CA LEU A 9 8.33 -8.55 -9.61
C LEU A 9 9.84 -8.74 -9.76
N THR A 10 10.64 -8.00 -8.97
CA THR A 10 12.10 -8.07 -9.02
C THR A 10 12.70 -9.13 -8.09
N GLY A 11 11.89 -9.77 -7.25
CA GLY A 11 12.37 -10.66 -6.19
C GLY A 11 13.20 -10.00 -5.08
N LEU A 12 13.41 -8.70 -5.16
CA LEU A 12 14.24 -7.91 -4.24
C LEU A 12 13.42 -7.20 -3.15
N GLY A 13 12.10 -7.37 -3.16
CA GLY A 13 11.18 -6.75 -2.20
C GLY A 13 11.04 -5.23 -2.33
N GLY A 14 11.59 -4.64 -3.38
CA GLY A 14 11.49 -3.20 -3.70
C GLY A 14 10.56 -2.96 -4.88
N GLY A 15 9.48 -2.19 -4.69
CA GLY A 15 8.60 -1.77 -5.77
C GLY A 15 9.10 -0.51 -6.47
N PHE A 16 8.69 -0.32 -7.73
CA PHE A 16 9.10 0.84 -8.52
C PHE A 16 8.36 2.12 -8.14
N LEU A 17 7.13 2.02 -7.64
CA LEU A 17 6.24 3.16 -7.42
C LEU A 17 5.49 3.00 -6.10
N SER A 18 5.40 4.09 -5.33
CA SER A 18 4.60 4.11 -4.10
C SER A 18 3.12 3.97 -4.41
N ALA A 19 2.42 3.13 -3.65
CA ALA A 19 0.96 3.02 -3.68
C ALA A 19 0.24 4.20 -3.00
N LEU A 20 0.97 5.11 -2.36
CA LEU A 20 0.42 6.33 -1.80
C LEU A 20 0.79 7.53 -2.68
N SER A 21 -0.25 8.21 -3.18
CA SER A 21 -0.09 9.49 -3.90
C SER A 21 0.39 10.58 -2.93
N THR A 22 1.17 11.53 -3.46
CA THR A 22 1.55 12.75 -2.75
C THR A 22 0.35 13.59 -2.32
N GLN A 23 -0.81 13.40 -2.92
CA GLN A 23 -2.06 14.07 -2.56
C GLN A 23 -2.57 13.65 -1.17
N VAL A 24 -2.28 12.42 -0.74
CA VAL A 24 -2.80 11.85 0.52
C VAL A 24 -1.75 11.66 1.61
N ILE A 25 -0.46 11.72 1.27
CA ILE A 25 0.62 11.57 2.24
C ILE A 25 0.70 12.83 3.10
N GLY A 26 0.74 12.61 4.43
CA GLY A 26 1.07 13.62 5.43
C GLY A 26 2.56 13.65 5.73
N ASN A 27 2.91 14.17 6.91
CA ASN A 27 4.28 14.10 7.40
C ASN A 27 4.71 12.64 7.51
N SER A 28 5.86 12.35 6.95
CA SER A 28 6.44 11.01 6.94
C SER A 28 7.85 11.08 7.51
N ASP A 29 8.19 10.09 8.32
CA ASP A 29 9.48 9.99 8.97
C ASP A 29 10.29 8.84 8.35
N PHE A 30 11.58 9.07 8.12
CA PHE A 30 12.51 8.04 7.71
C PHE A 30 13.52 7.77 8.81
N TYR A 31 13.54 6.53 9.31
CA TYR A 31 14.49 6.07 10.31
C TYR A 31 15.58 5.23 9.64
N ASN A 32 16.84 5.65 9.81
CA ASN A 32 18.01 4.93 9.33
C ASN A 32 18.85 4.45 10.53
N GLY A 33 18.48 3.27 11.06
CA GLY A 33 19.06 2.72 12.27
C GLY A 33 18.45 3.27 13.58
N ALA A 34 18.76 2.64 14.71
CA ALA A 34 18.26 2.99 16.05
C ALA A 34 16.74 3.13 16.13
N PHE A 35 16.01 2.17 15.58
CA PHE A 35 14.56 2.20 15.49
C PHE A 35 13.90 2.20 16.87
N PRO A 36 12.80 2.98 17.06
CA PRO A 36 11.92 2.79 18.19
C PRO A 36 11.45 1.33 18.34
N ALA A 37 11.26 0.87 19.56
CA ALA A 37 10.91 -0.52 19.86
C ALA A 37 9.61 -1.01 19.19
N GLU A 38 8.74 -0.10 18.74
CA GLU A 38 7.53 -0.41 17.98
C GLU A 38 7.79 -1.00 16.58
N TYR A 39 9.00 -0.82 16.04
CA TYR A 39 9.42 -1.33 14.73
C TYR A 39 10.35 -2.54 14.87
N SER A 40 9.85 -3.61 15.46
CA SER A 40 10.66 -4.79 15.85
C SER A 40 11.11 -5.68 14.68
N ASN A 41 10.59 -5.50 13.47
CA ASN A 41 10.84 -6.38 12.31
C ASN A 41 11.58 -5.70 11.16
N ALA A 42 12.22 -4.56 11.40
CA ALA A 42 13.00 -3.84 10.40
C ALA A 42 14.49 -4.01 10.63
N LEU A 43 15.28 -4.17 9.55
CA LEU A 43 16.71 -4.43 9.60
C LEU A 43 17.57 -3.28 9.08
N SER A 44 17.09 -2.51 8.09
CA SER A 44 17.90 -1.50 7.40
C SER A 44 17.35 -0.08 7.51
N GLY A 45 16.06 0.12 7.32
CA GLY A 45 15.41 1.41 7.38
C GLY A 45 13.89 1.28 7.48
N ILE A 46 13.25 2.30 8.01
CA ILE A 46 11.80 2.38 8.14
C ILE A 46 11.33 3.70 7.56
N PHE A 47 10.36 3.61 6.68
CA PHE A 47 9.64 4.76 6.17
C PHE A 47 8.23 4.76 6.76
N ASP A 48 8.02 5.59 7.80
CA ASP A 48 6.71 5.73 8.45
C ASP A 48 5.87 6.75 7.68
N MET A 49 4.98 6.23 6.84
CA MET A 49 4.08 7.04 6.02
C MET A 49 2.70 7.14 6.66
N GLN A 50 2.17 8.36 6.70
CA GLN A 50 0.86 8.61 7.29
C GLN A 50 -0.09 9.24 6.26
N ILE A 51 -1.30 8.67 6.12
CA ILE A 51 -2.37 9.34 5.38
C ILE A 51 -2.85 10.53 6.20
N ARG A 52 -2.78 11.73 5.62
CA ARG A 52 -3.25 12.97 6.26
C ARG A 52 -4.77 12.97 6.47
N ASN A 53 -5.27 13.84 7.30
CA ASN A 53 -6.70 14.08 7.39
C ASN A 53 -7.14 14.97 6.23
N GLY A 54 -8.34 14.75 5.73
CA GLY A 54 -8.95 15.62 4.72
C GLY A 54 -9.33 16.98 5.29
N ASN A 55 -9.54 17.95 4.41
CA ASN A 55 -9.98 19.30 4.75
C ASN A 55 -11.36 19.26 5.44
N ASN A 56 -11.48 19.80 6.64
CA ASN A 56 -12.73 19.81 7.40
C ASN A 56 -13.55 21.10 7.21
N GLN A 57 -13.10 22.02 6.37
CA GLN A 57 -13.73 23.32 6.14
C GLN A 57 -14.36 23.44 4.74
N LYS A 58 -13.65 22.96 3.71
CA LYS A 58 -14.07 23.08 2.31
C LYS A 58 -13.81 21.80 1.54
N TYR A 59 -14.56 21.60 0.45
CA TYR A 59 -14.32 20.54 -0.51
C TYR A 59 -13.21 20.97 -1.47
N GLU A 60 -12.31 20.04 -1.74
CA GLU A 60 -11.20 20.21 -2.67
C GLU A 60 -11.10 18.96 -3.54
N HIS A 61 -10.94 19.18 -4.86
CA HIS A 61 -10.85 18.11 -5.83
C HIS A 61 -9.64 18.38 -6.73
N THR A 62 -8.84 17.35 -6.94
CA THR A 62 -7.67 17.39 -7.81
C THR A 62 -7.85 16.36 -8.92
N PHE A 63 -7.62 16.78 -10.14
CA PHE A 63 -7.55 15.92 -11.31
C PHE A 63 -6.19 16.15 -11.99
N GLN A 64 -5.42 15.11 -12.15
CA GLN A 64 -4.16 15.13 -12.87
C GLN A 64 -4.22 14.12 -14.02
N LEU A 65 -3.85 14.57 -15.20
CA LEU A 65 -3.72 13.74 -16.39
C LEU A 65 -2.26 13.79 -16.86
N GLY A 66 -1.64 12.64 -16.98
CA GLY A 66 -0.28 12.47 -17.50
C GLY A 66 -0.27 11.49 -18.68
N ILE A 67 0.86 11.39 -19.36
CA ILE A 67 1.06 10.45 -20.48
C ILE A 67 0.82 9.00 -20.05
N LEU A 68 1.13 8.66 -18.80
CA LEU A 68 1.03 7.30 -18.28
C LEU A 68 -0.32 7.00 -17.58
N GLY A 69 -1.16 8.02 -17.30
CA GLY A 69 -2.41 7.75 -16.60
C GLY A 69 -3.04 8.95 -15.91
N ILE A 70 -3.90 8.66 -14.95
CA ILE A 70 -4.68 9.64 -14.20
C ILE A 70 -4.47 9.51 -12.70
N ASP A 71 -4.56 10.65 -11.99
CA ASP A 71 -4.60 10.75 -10.53
C ASP A 71 -5.79 11.65 -10.12
N LEU A 72 -6.69 11.11 -9.33
CA LEU A 72 -7.90 11.76 -8.85
C LEU A 72 -7.86 11.84 -7.33
N ALA A 73 -7.98 13.04 -6.78
CA ALA A 73 -8.13 13.22 -5.34
C ALA A 73 -9.36 14.04 -5.00
N SER A 74 -9.99 13.69 -3.89
CA SER A 74 -11.14 14.41 -3.36
C SER A 74 -11.07 14.42 -1.84
N GLU A 75 -11.30 15.58 -1.25
CA GLU A 75 -11.37 15.73 0.20
C GLU A 75 -12.41 16.77 0.59
N GLY A 76 -12.87 16.69 1.83
CA GLY A 76 -13.84 17.65 2.34
C GLY A 76 -14.45 17.28 3.68
N PRO A 77 -15.30 18.18 4.21
CA PRO A 77 -16.02 17.92 5.46
C PRO A 77 -17.11 16.86 5.28
N ILE A 78 -17.12 15.84 6.17
CA ILE A 78 -18.28 14.99 6.39
C ILE A 78 -19.28 15.77 7.25
N SER A 79 -18.77 16.45 8.29
CA SER A 79 -19.55 17.34 9.15
C SER A 79 -18.70 18.48 9.65
N ARG A 80 -19.00 19.69 9.23
CA ARG A 80 -18.33 20.91 9.72
C ARG A 80 -18.57 21.16 11.21
N LYS A 81 -19.71 20.71 11.75
CA LYS A 81 -20.10 20.91 13.16
C LYS A 81 -19.15 20.22 14.13
N ASN A 82 -18.65 19.05 13.79
CA ASN A 82 -17.74 18.28 14.64
C ASN A 82 -16.32 18.14 14.05
N GLY A 83 -16.07 18.75 12.88
CA GLY A 83 -14.76 18.71 12.23
C GLY A 83 -14.43 17.38 11.55
N SER A 84 -15.42 16.51 11.31
CA SER A 84 -15.21 15.25 10.59
C SER A 84 -14.92 15.51 9.11
N SER A 85 -13.98 14.77 8.57
CA SER A 85 -13.52 14.94 7.19
C SER A 85 -13.21 13.61 6.51
N TYR A 86 -13.16 13.64 5.18
CA TYR A 86 -12.68 12.54 4.36
C TYR A 86 -11.57 13.03 3.42
N ILE A 87 -10.74 12.09 3.03
CA ILE A 87 -9.82 12.19 1.89
C ILE A 87 -9.85 10.88 1.13
N LEU A 88 -9.85 10.95 -0.18
CA LEU A 88 -9.88 9.83 -1.11
C LEU A 88 -8.94 10.15 -2.26
N ASN A 89 -8.20 9.14 -2.72
CA ASN A 89 -7.38 9.24 -3.92
C ASN A 89 -7.49 7.94 -4.71
N TYR A 90 -7.61 8.07 -6.02
CA TYR A 90 -7.61 6.97 -6.97
C TYR A 90 -6.62 7.28 -8.10
N ARG A 91 -5.78 6.29 -8.44
CA ARG A 91 -4.87 6.38 -9.57
C ARG A 91 -5.06 5.18 -10.51
N PHE A 92 -4.87 5.46 -11.77
CA PHE A 92 -4.76 4.44 -12.82
C PHE A 92 -3.60 4.80 -13.73
N TYR A 93 -2.72 3.83 -13.98
CA TYR A 93 -1.55 3.98 -14.82
C TYR A 93 -1.38 2.81 -15.77
N THR A 94 -0.84 3.10 -16.96
CA THR A 94 -0.45 2.10 -17.94
C THR A 94 0.78 2.59 -18.71
N THR A 95 1.75 1.71 -18.89
CA THR A 95 2.93 2.01 -19.71
C THR A 95 2.66 1.89 -21.20
N SER A 96 1.63 1.17 -21.61
CA SER A 96 1.30 0.89 -23.02
C SER A 96 1.14 2.15 -23.89
N LEU A 97 0.78 3.30 -23.28
CA LEU A 97 0.65 4.58 -24.01
C LEU A 97 1.99 5.22 -24.36
N ALA A 98 3.06 4.91 -23.61
CA ALA A 98 4.37 5.55 -23.77
C ALA A 98 5.39 4.64 -24.45
N THR A 99 5.31 3.32 -24.26
CA THR A 99 6.30 2.34 -24.73
C THR A 99 5.76 1.41 -25.81
N GLY A 100 4.54 1.65 -26.30
CA GLY A 100 3.85 0.64 -27.12
C GLY A 100 3.46 -0.57 -26.26
N ASN A 101 3.48 -1.77 -26.86
CA ASN A 101 3.08 -2.99 -26.14
C ASN A 101 4.25 -3.72 -25.45
N ASP A 102 5.50 -3.28 -25.63
CA ASP A 102 6.69 -4.02 -25.19
C ASP A 102 6.77 -4.24 -23.68
N MET A 103 6.15 -3.35 -22.88
CA MET A 103 6.09 -3.48 -21.44
C MET A 103 4.68 -3.19 -20.92
N ASN A 104 3.81 -4.20 -20.97
CA ASN A 104 2.40 -4.05 -20.59
C ASN A 104 2.23 -4.07 -19.05
N LEU A 105 2.69 -2.99 -18.40
CA LEU A 105 2.47 -2.76 -16.98
C LEU A 105 1.22 -1.90 -16.80
N LYS A 106 0.30 -2.38 -15.98
CA LYS A 106 -0.89 -1.63 -15.57
C LYS A 106 -1.01 -1.69 -14.07
N TYR A 107 -1.26 -0.56 -13.44
CA TYR A 107 -1.59 -0.55 -12.03
C TYR A 107 -2.71 0.44 -11.73
N GLN A 108 -3.41 0.15 -10.66
CA GLN A 108 -4.37 1.05 -10.05
C GLN A 108 -4.32 0.94 -8.55
N ASP A 109 -4.56 2.03 -7.90
CA ASP A 109 -4.66 2.07 -6.45
C ASP A 109 -5.77 3.02 -5.99
N LEU A 110 -6.28 2.71 -4.82
CA LEU A 110 -7.25 3.50 -4.10
C LEU A 110 -6.78 3.66 -2.67
N SER A 111 -6.71 4.88 -2.17
CA SER A 111 -6.46 5.15 -0.77
C SER A 111 -7.47 6.13 -0.20
N PHE A 112 -7.85 5.93 1.05
CA PHE A 112 -8.79 6.82 1.72
C PHE A 112 -8.56 6.91 3.22
N LYS A 113 -9.03 8.00 3.80
CA LYS A 113 -9.15 8.14 5.25
C LYS A 113 -10.38 8.97 5.61
N LEU A 114 -11.13 8.46 6.58
CA LEU A 114 -12.24 9.16 7.23
C LEU A 114 -11.79 9.52 8.65
N ASN A 115 -12.01 10.74 9.07
CA ASN A 115 -11.61 11.24 10.39
C ASN A 115 -12.81 11.78 11.14
N PHE A 116 -13.03 11.27 12.36
CA PHE A 116 -14.18 11.56 13.20
C PHE A 116 -13.74 12.01 14.59
N PRO A 117 -13.40 13.30 14.77
CA PRO A 117 -13.15 13.84 16.11
C PRO A 117 -14.44 13.90 16.91
N THR A 118 -14.36 13.53 18.18
CA THR A 118 -15.46 13.60 19.13
C THR A 118 -15.12 14.52 20.30
N ARG A 119 -16.12 15.05 20.97
CA ARG A 119 -15.89 15.97 22.09
C ARG A 119 -15.31 15.30 23.34
N LYS A 120 -15.65 14.03 23.60
CA LYS A 120 -15.29 13.34 24.87
C LYS A 120 -14.56 12.03 24.67
N ALA A 121 -14.79 11.34 23.55
CA ALA A 121 -14.25 10.01 23.31
C ALA A 121 -12.99 10.01 22.44
N GLY A 122 -12.37 11.17 22.20
CA GLY A 122 -11.18 11.26 21.34
C GLY A 122 -11.51 11.27 19.85
N THR A 123 -10.57 10.81 19.02
CA THR A 123 -10.69 10.82 17.57
C THR A 123 -10.66 9.40 17.03
N PHE A 124 -11.64 9.05 16.22
CA PHE A 124 -11.67 7.81 15.47
C PHE A 124 -11.27 8.09 14.01
N SER A 125 -10.52 7.20 13.41
CA SER A 125 -10.20 7.25 11.98
C SER A 125 -10.39 5.87 11.37
N ILE A 126 -10.96 5.84 10.17
CA ILE A 126 -11.05 4.65 9.33
C ILE A 126 -10.19 4.94 8.10
N TRP A 127 -9.35 4.02 7.70
CA TRP A 127 -8.46 4.18 6.57
C TRP A 127 -8.32 2.90 5.78
N GLY A 128 -7.98 3.04 4.52
CA GLY A 128 -7.70 1.89 3.67
C GLY A 128 -6.84 2.28 2.48
N ILE A 129 -6.14 1.28 1.97
CA ILE A 129 -5.38 1.31 0.73
C ILE A 129 -5.57 -0.03 0.03
N GLY A 130 -5.79 0.01 -1.26
CA GLY A 130 -5.84 -1.16 -2.13
C GLY A 130 -5.04 -0.88 -3.38
N LEU A 131 -4.33 -1.87 -3.88
CA LEU A 131 -3.59 -1.79 -5.12
C LEU A 131 -3.74 -3.06 -5.94
N ILE A 132 -3.77 -2.90 -7.23
CA ILE A 132 -3.93 -3.96 -8.23
C ILE A 132 -2.88 -3.72 -9.30
N ASP A 133 -1.96 -4.66 -9.44
CA ASP A 133 -0.92 -4.63 -10.45
C ASP A 133 -1.14 -5.74 -11.46
N ARG A 134 -0.89 -5.45 -12.72
CA ARG A 134 -0.97 -6.40 -13.83
C ARG A 134 0.28 -6.26 -14.67
N TYR A 135 0.98 -7.35 -14.85
CA TYR A 135 2.13 -7.45 -15.70
C TYR A 135 1.97 -8.60 -16.66
N LYS A 136 2.10 -8.33 -17.94
CA LYS A 136 2.07 -9.33 -19.00
C LYS A 136 3.23 -9.07 -19.95
N PRO A 137 4.37 -9.78 -19.78
CA PRO A 137 5.45 -9.71 -20.75
C PRO A 137 4.96 -10.24 -22.11
N GLU A 138 5.43 -9.64 -23.17
CA GLU A 138 5.25 -10.17 -24.52
C GLU A 138 6.38 -11.13 -24.85
N ILE A 139 6.08 -12.15 -25.65
CA ILE A 139 7.10 -13.04 -26.21
C ILE A 139 7.80 -12.25 -27.30
N LEU A 140 9.13 -12.21 -27.28
CA LEU A 140 9.92 -11.57 -28.30
C LEU A 140 9.81 -12.32 -29.63
N ASP A 141 10.12 -11.64 -30.73
CA ASP A 141 10.23 -12.29 -32.04
C ASP A 141 11.36 -13.32 -32.02
N ARG A 142 11.21 -14.39 -32.81
CA ARG A 142 12.10 -15.56 -32.75
C ARG A 142 13.56 -15.26 -33.00
N ASP A 143 13.86 -14.25 -33.82
CA ASP A 143 15.20 -13.78 -34.12
C ASP A 143 15.85 -12.95 -33.01
N GLU A 144 15.05 -12.56 -31.99
CA GLU A 144 15.49 -11.85 -30.81
C GLU A 144 15.68 -12.76 -29.57
N TRP A 145 15.46 -14.07 -29.73
CA TRP A 145 15.58 -15.02 -28.61
C TRP A 145 17.04 -15.30 -28.27
N GLU A 146 17.51 -14.78 -27.15
CA GLU A 146 18.84 -15.04 -26.59
C GLU A 146 18.75 -15.94 -25.33
N THR A 147 17.66 -15.84 -24.58
CA THR A 147 17.46 -16.56 -23.33
C THR A 147 16.12 -17.28 -23.29
N GLN A 148 15.95 -18.17 -22.32
CA GLN A 148 14.67 -18.87 -22.11
C GLN A 148 13.53 -17.90 -21.74
N SER A 149 13.84 -16.80 -21.07
CA SER A 149 12.85 -15.78 -20.70
C SER A 149 12.23 -15.07 -21.90
N ASP A 150 12.94 -14.96 -23.02
CA ASP A 150 12.48 -14.27 -24.23
C ASP A 150 11.34 -15.05 -24.92
N ARG A 151 11.23 -16.33 -24.61
CA ARG A 151 10.18 -17.25 -25.07
C ARG A 151 9.05 -17.45 -24.06
N GLN A 152 9.12 -16.75 -22.92
CA GLN A 152 8.11 -16.88 -21.88
C GLN A 152 7.10 -15.75 -21.98
N SER A 153 5.84 -16.12 -21.87
CA SER A 153 4.71 -15.22 -21.60
C SER A 153 4.05 -15.62 -20.30
N GLY A 154 3.25 -14.75 -19.78
CA GLY A 154 2.48 -15.08 -18.60
C GLY A 154 1.74 -13.89 -18.07
N ASN A 155 0.76 -14.14 -17.21
CA ASN A 155 0.05 -13.10 -16.49
C ASN A 155 0.53 -13.09 -15.04
N THR A 156 1.17 -12.01 -14.63
CA THR A 156 1.47 -11.81 -13.23
C THR A 156 0.54 -10.74 -12.66
N THR A 157 -0.16 -11.09 -11.61
CA THR A 157 -1.09 -10.19 -10.93
C THR A 157 -0.72 -10.08 -9.46
N PHE A 158 -0.71 -8.83 -8.95
CA PHE A 158 -0.52 -8.56 -7.53
C PHE A 158 -1.73 -7.77 -7.04
N ASP A 159 -2.49 -8.36 -6.14
CA ASP A 159 -3.64 -7.72 -5.50
C ASP A 159 -3.32 -7.54 -4.02
N LYS A 160 -3.21 -6.30 -3.55
CA LYS A 160 -2.85 -6.00 -2.17
C LYS A 160 -3.84 -5.02 -1.57
N ALA A 161 -4.17 -5.21 -0.32
CA ALA A 161 -5.02 -4.29 0.43
C ALA A 161 -4.59 -4.20 1.89
N ALA A 162 -4.78 -3.05 2.48
CA ALA A 162 -4.67 -2.85 3.91
C ALA A 162 -5.76 -1.87 4.36
N GLY A 163 -6.33 -2.10 5.52
CA GLY A 163 -7.31 -1.18 6.07
C GLY A 163 -7.50 -1.38 7.55
N GLY A 164 -7.99 -0.35 8.21
CA GLY A 164 -8.15 -0.44 9.64
C GLY A 164 -8.88 0.74 10.28
N ILE A 165 -9.04 0.61 11.58
CA ILE A 165 -9.63 1.62 12.45
C ILE A 165 -8.57 2.02 13.47
N THR A 166 -8.43 3.32 13.69
CA THR A 166 -7.53 3.89 14.70
C THR A 166 -8.35 4.75 15.64
N HIS A 167 -8.11 4.61 16.94
CA HIS A 167 -8.67 5.46 17.98
C HIS A 167 -7.54 6.15 18.72
N LYS A 168 -7.62 7.48 18.88
CA LYS A 168 -6.70 8.28 19.68
C LYS A 168 -7.47 9.02 20.76
N TYR A 169 -7.12 8.76 22.01
CA TYR A 169 -7.73 9.40 23.17
C TYR A 169 -6.69 10.19 23.97
N LEU A 170 -6.94 11.49 24.12
CA LEU A 170 -6.10 12.38 24.94
C LEU A 170 -6.56 12.30 26.38
N ILE A 171 -5.72 11.80 27.27
CA ILE A 171 -5.97 11.76 28.71
C ILE A 171 -5.72 13.16 29.30
N ASN A 172 -4.62 13.80 28.87
CA ASN A 172 -4.26 15.19 29.20
C ASN A 172 -3.30 15.74 28.11
N ALA A 173 -2.75 16.92 28.30
CA ALA A 173 -1.85 17.58 27.33
C ALA A 173 -0.60 16.76 27.00
N ASP A 174 -0.11 15.96 27.94
CA ASP A 174 1.15 15.21 27.85
C ASP A 174 0.96 13.71 27.66
N THR A 175 -0.28 13.22 27.72
CA THR A 175 -0.57 11.78 27.75
C THR A 175 -1.72 11.42 26.84
N TYR A 176 -1.51 10.44 25.95
CA TYR A 176 -2.56 9.87 25.11
C TYR A 176 -2.43 8.37 24.95
N ILE A 177 -3.54 7.73 24.65
CA ILE A 177 -3.60 6.34 24.19
C ILE A 177 -3.93 6.36 22.71
N ARG A 178 -3.24 5.51 21.95
CA ARG A 178 -3.60 5.21 20.57
C ARG A 178 -3.76 3.70 20.42
N SER A 179 -4.92 3.29 19.89
CA SER A 179 -5.21 1.90 19.59
C SER A 179 -5.59 1.77 18.12
N SER A 180 -5.17 0.72 17.48
CA SER A 180 -5.51 0.42 16.09
C SER A 180 -5.77 -1.07 15.89
N LEU A 181 -6.75 -1.36 15.05
CA LEU A 181 -7.00 -2.69 14.52
C LEU A 181 -6.95 -2.58 13.00
N ALA A 182 -6.08 -3.36 12.37
CA ALA A 182 -5.89 -3.36 10.93
C ALA A 182 -5.89 -4.78 10.39
N ALA A 183 -6.37 -4.94 9.17
CA ALA A 183 -6.23 -6.16 8.39
C ALA A 183 -5.46 -5.85 7.10
N THR A 184 -4.65 -6.80 6.66
CA THR A 184 -3.94 -6.73 5.38
C THR A 184 -4.19 -7.98 4.57
N TYR A 185 -4.16 -7.82 3.26
CA TYR A 185 -4.28 -8.89 2.29
C TYR A 185 -3.25 -8.69 1.18
N ALA A 186 -2.60 -9.76 0.78
CA ALA A 186 -1.78 -9.79 -0.43
C ALA A 186 -2.04 -11.10 -1.17
N LYS A 187 -2.18 -11.02 -2.47
CA LYS A 187 -2.28 -12.17 -3.37
C LYS A 187 -1.40 -11.90 -4.57
N ASP A 188 -0.54 -12.85 -4.84
CA ASP A 188 0.30 -12.91 -6.03
C ASP A 188 -0.13 -14.12 -6.84
N HIS A 189 -0.35 -13.94 -8.14
CA HIS A 189 -0.71 -15.01 -9.05
C HIS A 189 0.10 -14.84 -10.33
N THR A 190 0.88 -15.86 -10.66
CA THR A 190 1.66 -15.93 -11.89
C THR A 190 1.25 -17.17 -12.66
N GLU A 191 0.76 -16.96 -13.87
CA GLU A 191 0.58 -17.99 -14.90
C GLU A 191 1.78 -17.88 -15.84
N ALA A 192 2.45 -18.98 -16.08
CA ALA A 192 3.61 -19.02 -16.97
C ALA A 192 3.33 -19.91 -18.18
N ASP A 193 3.48 -19.33 -19.36
CA ASP A 193 3.39 -20.01 -20.63
C ASP A 193 4.74 -19.88 -21.36
N GLN A 194 5.10 -20.89 -22.14
CA GLN A 194 6.35 -20.91 -22.89
C GLN A 194 6.09 -21.25 -24.34
N MET A 195 6.72 -20.49 -25.26
CA MET A 195 6.75 -20.80 -26.68
C MET A 195 7.77 -21.90 -26.93
N THR A 196 7.33 -22.97 -27.57
CA THR A 196 8.20 -24.07 -28.02
C THR A 196 8.92 -23.73 -29.32
N GLU A 197 9.88 -24.54 -29.71
CA GLU A 197 10.58 -24.39 -31.00
C GLU A 197 9.65 -24.61 -32.21
N ASP A 198 8.53 -25.29 -32.02
CA ASP A 198 7.49 -25.52 -33.03
C ASP A 198 6.40 -24.41 -33.03
N ASP A 199 6.67 -23.26 -32.44
CA ASP A 199 5.75 -22.10 -32.32
C ASP A 199 4.41 -22.44 -31.62
N LYS A 200 4.46 -23.36 -30.65
CA LYS A 200 3.30 -23.69 -29.80
C LYS A 200 3.46 -23.08 -28.40
N LEU A 201 2.45 -22.36 -27.99
CA LEU A 201 2.39 -21.89 -26.61
C LEU A 201 1.94 -23.03 -25.68
N VAL A 202 2.78 -23.36 -24.71
CA VAL A 202 2.52 -24.43 -23.73
C VAL A 202 2.51 -23.84 -22.34
N HIS A 203 1.49 -24.15 -21.57
CA HIS A 203 1.41 -23.79 -20.16
C HIS A 203 2.46 -24.57 -19.36
N VAL A 204 3.30 -23.85 -18.60
CA VAL A 204 4.43 -24.42 -17.86
C VAL A 204 4.29 -24.31 -16.35
N GLY A 205 3.38 -23.51 -15.83
CA GLY A 205 3.15 -23.44 -14.41
C GLY A 205 2.15 -22.37 -13.97
N ASP A 206 1.63 -22.56 -12.78
CA ASP A 206 0.68 -21.69 -12.09
C ASP A 206 1.10 -21.59 -10.62
N ILE A 207 1.45 -20.38 -10.18
CA ILE A 207 1.87 -20.11 -8.80
C ILE A 207 0.89 -19.11 -8.18
N ARG A 208 0.31 -19.49 -7.05
CA ARG A 208 -0.61 -18.63 -6.28
C ARG A 208 -0.15 -18.53 -4.85
N ASN A 209 0.11 -17.32 -4.42
CA ASN A 209 0.40 -17.00 -3.03
C ASN A 209 -0.71 -16.12 -2.48
N SER A 210 -1.14 -16.37 -1.26
CA SER A 210 -1.97 -15.42 -0.55
C SER A 210 -1.56 -15.30 0.92
N LYS A 211 -1.64 -14.07 1.43
CA LYS A 211 -1.28 -13.73 2.79
C LYS A 211 -2.33 -12.82 3.41
N TRP A 212 -2.74 -13.15 4.62
CA TRP A 212 -3.61 -12.36 5.46
C TRP A 212 -2.94 -12.06 6.78
N ASP A 213 -2.97 -10.80 7.20
CA ASP A 213 -2.52 -10.40 8.52
C ASP A 213 -3.65 -9.61 9.21
N ILE A 214 -3.85 -9.88 10.51
CA ILE A 214 -4.67 -9.04 11.39
C ILE A 214 -3.76 -8.53 12.49
N VAL A 215 -3.70 -7.22 12.66
CA VAL A 215 -2.80 -6.57 13.60
C VAL A 215 -3.61 -5.71 14.56
N PHE A 216 -3.51 -6.01 15.84
CA PHE A 216 -3.94 -5.12 16.90
C PHE A 216 -2.71 -4.46 17.52
N ASN A 217 -2.74 -3.14 17.63
CA ASN A 217 -1.70 -2.36 18.30
C ASN A 217 -2.34 -1.37 19.26
N SER A 218 -1.83 -1.27 20.47
CA SER A 218 -2.28 -0.25 21.45
C SER A 218 -1.10 0.21 22.27
N TYR A 219 -0.92 1.54 22.40
CA TYR A 219 0.12 2.11 23.22
C TYR A 219 -0.31 3.38 23.96
N LEU A 220 0.32 3.56 25.12
CA LEU A 220 0.30 4.79 25.91
C LEU A 220 1.54 5.60 25.57
N ASN A 221 1.37 6.85 25.20
CA ASN A 221 2.45 7.81 25.05
C ASN A 221 2.37 8.84 26.15
N LYS A 222 3.46 9.00 26.92
CA LYS A 222 3.58 9.99 27.99
C LYS A 222 4.83 10.82 27.83
N LYS A 223 4.64 12.13 27.76
CA LYS A 223 5.72 13.10 27.80
C LYS A 223 5.91 13.58 29.23
N PHE A 224 7.05 13.27 29.82
CA PHE A 224 7.37 13.69 31.19
C PHE A 224 7.96 15.11 31.23
N ASN A 225 8.79 15.44 30.25
CA ASN A 225 9.40 16.76 30.06
C ASN A 225 9.90 16.89 28.61
N SER A 226 10.63 17.97 28.28
CA SER A 226 11.20 18.19 26.93
C SER A 226 12.14 17.08 26.46
N ASN A 227 12.82 16.41 27.37
CA ASN A 227 13.88 15.44 27.06
C ASN A 227 13.43 13.98 27.24
N HIS A 228 12.32 13.73 27.94
CA HIS A 228 11.86 12.40 28.29
C HIS A 228 10.44 12.14 27.79
N ILE A 229 10.31 11.23 26.84
CA ILE A 229 9.04 10.70 26.32
C ILE A 229 9.11 9.18 26.48
N ASN A 230 8.04 8.61 27.02
CA ASN A 230 7.88 7.15 27.08
C ASN A 230 6.72 6.72 26.20
N ARG A 231 6.92 5.65 25.44
CA ARG A 231 5.89 4.95 24.68
C ARG A 231 5.93 3.48 25.08
N THR A 232 4.83 3.01 25.67
CA THR A 232 4.69 1.62 26.12
C THR A 232 3.41 1.05 25.52
N GLY A 233 3.49 -0.13 24.94
CA GLY A 233 2.34 -0.72 24.27
C GLY A 233 2.49 -2.20 23.99
N ILE A 234 1.48 -2.74 23.32
CA ILE A 234 1.41 -4.13 22.88
C ILE A 234 1.02 -4.18 21.40
N THR A 235 1.63 -5.09 20.68
CA THR A 235 1.25 -5.45 19.31
C THR A 235 0.97 -6.94 19.26
N ILE A 236 -0.19 -7.31 18.72
CA ILE A 236 -0.60 -8.70 18.50
C ILE A 236 -0.84 -8.86 17.00
N THR A 237 -0.21 -9.86 16.39
CA THR A 237 -0.36 -10.14 14.97
C THR A 237 -0.78 -11.59 14.77
N GLY A 238 -1.88 -11.78 14.05
CA GLY A 238 -2.30 -13.07 13.50
C GLY A 238 -1.96 -13.13 12.03
N LEU A 239 -1.32 -14.22 11.60
CA LEU A 239 -0.85 -14.44 10.24
C LEU A 239 -1.50 -15.66 9.64
N LYS A 240 -1.92 -15.58 8.37
CA LYS A 240 -2.28 -16.73 7.56
C LYS A 240 -1.57 -16.62 6.20
N TYR A 241 -0.94 -17.70 5.80
CA TYR A 241 -0.25 -17.80 4.51
C TYR A 241 -0.68 -19.08 3.80
N ASP A 242 -1.08 -18.96 2.54
CA ASP A 242 -1.46 -20.06 1.68
C ASP A 242 -0.59 -20.00 0.39
N LEU A 243 0.06 -21.11 0.06
CA LEU A 243 0.85 -21.30 -1.16
C LEU A 243 0.27 -22.48 -1.95
N ASP A 244 -0.10 -22.24 -3.20
CA ASP A 244 -0.52 -23.26 -4.15
C ASP A 244 0.39 -23.19 -5.38
N TYR A 245 0.96 -24.34 -5.74
CA TYR A 245 1.85 -24.50 -6.89
C TYR A 245 1.36 -25.67 -7.73
N LYS A 246 1.12 -25.44 -9.02
CA LYS A 246 0.67 -26.44 -10.00
C LYS A 246 1.50 -26.41 -11.25
#